data_410b16f413c9b9a1937053eec41f0cb8
#
_entry.id   410b16f413c9b9a1937053eec41f0cb8
#
_cell.length_a   1.000
_cell.length_b   1.000
_cell.length_c   1.000
_cell.angle_alpha   90.00
_cell.angle_beta   90.00
_cell.angle_gamma   90.00
#
_symmetry.space_group_name_H-M   'P 1'
#
loop_
_entity.id
_entity.type
_entity.pdbx_description
1 polymer ?
#
loop_
_entity_poly.entity_id
_entity_poly.type
_entity_poly.pdbx_seq_one_letter_code
_entity_poly.pdbx_strand_id
1 'polypeptide(L)'
;MLALFSYLQFLLKSTNQHGVHSPFVYNFVTKCLYNNQLIPKKELKHFSATLSNLQVHLLLKIIRYFSAYHILTDDISIKNLSNIDTCCCISTSRNRDTFDLIFVNHPPANTDLRDYLPLLHNDSILVINNIHQKEKEPLWQQLIADERVTAYIDVYVQGYVFIRKEQGKEGFYIRL
;
A
#
# COMPACT_ATOMS: atom_id res chain seq x y z
N MET A 1 -11.09 -16.41 15.58
CA MET A 1 -10.64 -15.77 16.83
C MET A 1 -9.40 -14.88 16.65
N LEU A 2 -8.31 -15.35 16.03
CA LEU A 2 -7.08 -14.59 15.84
C LEU A 2 -7.28 -13.27 15.07
N ALA A 3 -8.05 -13.26 13.98
CA ALA A 3 -8.27 -12.04 13.18
C ALA A 3 -9.05 -10.94 13.94
N LEU A 4 -9.98 -11.32 14.81
CA LEU A 4 -10.72 -10.36 15.65
C LEU A 4 -9.79 -9.73 16.70
N PHE A 5 -8.89 -10.51 17.28
CA PHE A 5 -7.95 -10.03 18.27
C PHE A 5 -6.93 -9.07 17.66
N SER A 6 -6.35 -9.40 16.49
CA SER A 6 -5.43 -8.49 15.77
C SER A 6 -6.11 -7.19 15.36
N TYR A 7 -7.39 -7.26 14.94
CA TYR A 7 -8.16 -6.06 14.61
C TYR A 7 -8.40 -5.16 15.83
N LEU A 8 -8.74 -5.75 16.99
CA LEU A 8 -8.90 -4.99 18.23
C LEU A 8 -7.58 -4.33 18.67
N GLN A 9 -6.45 -5.03 18.57
CA GLN A 9 -5.14 -4.46 18.83
C GLN A 9 -4.80 -3.30 17.89
N PHE A 10 -5.14 -3.44 16.60
CA PHE A 10 -5.01 -2.35 15.62
C PHE A 10 -5.86 -1.15 16.03
N LEU A 11 -7.13 -1.34 16.42
CA LEU A 11 -8.03 -0.26 16.81
C LEU A 11 -7.51 0.51 18.04
N LEU A 12 -6.89 -0.16 19.00
CA LEU A 12 -6.30 0.47 20.18
C LEU A 12 -5.12 1.40 19.84
N LYS A 13 -4.35 1.06 18.81
CA LYS A 13 -3.18 1.84 18.33
C LYS A 13 -3.57 2.89 17.28
N SER A 14 -4.69 2.67 16.58
CA SER A 14 -5.05 3.47 15.41
C SER A 14 -5.63 4.84 15.79
N THR A 15 -5.31 5.81 14.96
CA THR A 15 -5.80 7.17 15.01
C THR A 15 -6.49 7.55 13.69
N ASN A 16 -6.99 8.77 13.61
CA ASN A 16 -7.43 9.42 12.37
C ASN A 16 -6.41 10.51 11.96
N GLN A 17 -6.77 11.36 10.99
CA GLN A 17 -5.90 12.43 10.49
C GLN A 17 -5.40 13.40 11.58
N HIS A 18 -6.11 13.54 12.70
CA HIS A 18 -5.72 14.47 13.78
C HIS A 18 -4.53 13.97 14.60
N GLY A 19 -4.24 12.68 14.58
CA GLY A 19 -3.05 12.10 15.21
C GLY A 19 -1.83 12.02 14.29
N VAL A 20 -1.86 12.64 13.10
CA VAL A 20 -0.76 12.61 12.13
C VAL A 20 -0.02 13.95 12.17
N HIS A 21 1.26 13.91 12.54
CA HIS A 21 2.10 15.10 12.63
C HIS A 21 2.96 15.34 11.38
N SER A 22 3.18 14.32 10.56
CA SER A 22 3.90 14.44 9.29
C SER A 22 3.03 15.10 8.22
N PRO A 23 3.44 16.23 7.62
CA PRO A 23 2.69 16.90 6.55
C PRO A 23 2.47 16.00 5.32
N PHE A 24 3.46 15.17 4.98
CA PHE A 24 3.37 14.20 3.90
C PHE A 24 2.30 13.16 4.18
N VAL A 25 2.35 12.51 5.34
CA VAL A 25 1.39 11.47 5.73
C VAL A 25 -0.01 12.07 5.92
N TYR A 26 -0.12 13.27 6.51
CA TYR A 26 -1.40 13.98 6.62
C TYR A 26 -2.05 14.22 5.23
N ASN A 27 -1.28 14.70 4.25
CA ASN A 27 -1.78 14.90 2.89
C ASN A 27 -2.19 13.57 2.25
N PHE A 28 -1.39 12.51 2.41
CA PHE A 28 -1.74 11.19 1.88
C PHE A 28 -3.02 10.65 2.50
N VAL A 29 -3.20 10.76 3.83
CA VAL A 29 -4.42 10.31 4.51
C VAL A 29 -5.63 11.12 4.05
N THR A 30 -5.54 12.44 4.05
CA THR A 30 -6.70 13.30 3.79
C THR A 30 -7.05 13.43 2.32
N LYS A 31 -6.05 13.58 1.43
CA LYS A 31 -6.26 13.83 0.01
C LYS A 31 -6.33 12.52 -0.82
N CYS A 32 -5.82 11.40 -0.29
CA CYS A 32 -5.89 10.10 -0.94
C CYS A 32 -6.85 9.15 -0.21
N LEU A 33 -6.48 8.65 0.97
CA LEU A 33 -7.20 7.55 1.61
C LEU A 33 -8.66 7.94 1.96
N TYR A 34 -8.88 9.11 2.53
CA TYR A 34 -10.21 9.60 2.92
C TYR A 34 -10.98 10.27 1.78
N ASN A 35 -10.32 10.63 0.68
CA ASN A 35 -10.98 11.29 -0.43
C ASN A 35 -11.77 10.30 -1.30
N ASN A 36 -13.08 10.23 -1.08
CA ASN A 36 -13.98 9.37 -1.87
C ASN A 36 -14.32 9.93 -3.26
N GLN A 37 -13.90 11.16 -3.58
CA GLN A 37 -14.10 11.75 -4.91
C GLN A 37 -13.01 11.33 -5.90
N LEU A 38 -11.85 10.85 -5.43
CA LEU A 38 -10.77 10.41 -6.33
C LEU A 38 -11.21 9.28 -7.25
N ILE A 39 -11.93 8.29 -6.68
CA ILE A 39 -12.46 7.14 -7.44
C ILE A 39 -13.94 6.96 -7.07
N PRO A 40 -14.88 7.19 -7.99
CA PRO A 40 -16.28 6.93 -7.76
C PRO A 40 -16.55 5.44 -7.52
N LYS A 41 -17.34 5.11 -6.50
CA LYS A 41 -17.65 3.70 -6.15
C LYS A 41 -18.29 2.91 -7.31
N LYS A 42 -18.90 3.57 -8.29
CA LYS A 42 -19.51 2.95 -9.47
C LYS A 42 -18.47 2.28 -10.38
N GLU A 43 -17.22 2.72 -10.35
CA GLU A 43 -16.13 2.18 -11.18
C GLU A 43 -15.55 0.87 -10.64
N LEU A 44 -15.97 0.43 -9.43
CA LEU A 44 -15.36 -0.72 -8.72
C LEU A 44 -15.96 -2.09 -9.09
N LYS A 45 -16.95 -2.13 -9.97
CA LYS A 45 -17.60 -3.41 -10.33
C LYS A 45 -16.68 -4.22 -11.26
N HIS A 46 -16.22 -5.37 -10.79
CA HIS A 46 -15.57 -6.47 -11.56
C HIS A 46 -14.03 -6.45 -11.74
N PHE A 47 -13.23 -5.86 -10.84
CA PHE A 47 -11.80 -5.71 -11.11
C PHE A 47 -10.89 -6.85 -10.63
N SER A 48 -11.24 -7.58 -9.62
CA SER A 48 -10.38 -8.66 -9.13
C SER A 48 -11.18 -9.76 -8.43
N ALA A 49 -10.81 -11.00 -8.69
CA ALA A 49 -11.33 -12.15 -7.95
C ALA A 49 -10.62 -12.34 -6.60
N THR A 50 -9.46 -11.72 -6.40
CA THR A 50 -8.58 -11.92 -5.24
C THR A 50 -8.62 -10.79 -4.22
N LEU A 51 -9.07 -9.58 -4.63
CA LEU A 51 -9.13 -8.38 -3.79
C LEU A 51 -10.56 -8.04 -3.40
N SER A 52 -10.76 -7.61 -2.17
CA SER A 52 -12.03 -7.01 -1.75
C SER A 52 -12.25 -5.64 -2.43
N ASN A 53 -13.51 -5.20 -2.50
CA ASN A 53 -13.84 -3.88 -3.08
C ASN A 53 -13.10 -2.74 -2.38
N LEU A 54 -12.87 -2.83 -1.06
CA LEU A 54 -12.11 -1.84 -0.31
C LEU A 54 -10.65 -1.80 -0.76
N GLN A 55 -10.02 -2.97 -0.90
CA GLN A 55 -8.61 -3.07 -1.32
C GLN A 55 -8.40 -2.54 -2.74
N VAL A 56 -9.30 -2.88 -3.66
CA VAL A 56 -9.29 -2.32 -5.02
C VAL A 56 -9.46 -0.81 -4.99
N HIS A 57 -10.42 -0.30 -4.22
CA HIS A 57 -10.67 1.13 -4.11
C HIS A 57 -9.46 1.90 -3.58
N LEU A 58 -8.82 1.38 -2.55
CA LEU A 58 -7.60 1.98 -1.99
C LEU A 58 -6.46 1.95 -3.02
N LEU A 59 -6.25 0.84 -3.71
CA LEU A 59 -5.21 0.71 -4.72
C LEU A 59 -5.42 1.72 -5.86
N LEU A 60 -6.63 1.86 -6.38
CA LEU A 60 -6.97 2.84 -7.42
C LEU A 60 -6.75 4.28 -6.95
N LYS A 61 -7.16 4.62 -5.72
CA LYS A 61 -6.89 5.94 -5.13
C LYS A 61 -5.38 6.23 -5.08
N ILE A 62 -4.58 5.25 -4.68
CA ILE A 62 -3.13 5.37 -4.59
C ILE A 62 -2.52 5.57 -5.97
N ILE A 63 -2.88 4.75 -6.96
CA ILE A 63 -2.41 4.89 -8.34
C ILE A 63 -2.68 6.31 -8.85
N ARG A 64 -3.89 6.82 -8.66
CA ARG A 64 -4.28 8.17 -9.13
C ARG A 64 -3.59 9.28 -8.34
N TYR A 65 -3.48 9.17 -7.01
CA TYR A 65 -2.87 10.17 -6.15
C TYR A 65 -1.37 10.36 -6.43
N PHE A 66 -0.64 9.25 -6.65
CA PHE A 66 0.78 9.28 -6.99
C PHE A 66 1.03 9.42 -8.49
N SER A 67 -0.02 9.43 -9.33
CA SER A 67 0.13 9.38 -10.79
C SER A 67 1.05 8.24 -11.23
N ALA A 68 0.92 7.08 -10.56
CA ALA A 68 1.81 5.95 -10.73
C ALA A 68 1.68 5.38 -12.16
N TYR A 69 2.76 5.47 -12.93
CA TYR A 69 2.83 4.98 -14.31
C TYR A 69 3.45 3.58 -14.38
N HIS A 70 4.59 3.36 -13.73
CA HIS A 70 5.27 2.06 -13.69
C HIS A 70 4.92 1.31 -12.42
N ILE A 71 4.13 0.25 -12.57
CA ILE A 71 3.62 -0.55 -11.45
C ILE A 71 4.19 -1.96 -11.53
N LEU A 72 4.86 -2.41 -10.45
CA LEU A 72 5.25 -3.80 -10.26
C LEU A 72 4.22 -4.50 -9.38
N THR A 73 3.83 -5.73 -9.74
CA THR A 73 2.94 -6.54 -8.92
C THR A 73 3.22 -8.04 -9.03
N ASP A 74 2.93 -8.77 -7.97
CA ASP A 74 2.86 -10.23 -7.96
C ASP A 74 1.46 -10.76 -8.30
N ASP A 75 0.44 -9.90 -8.36
CA ASP A 75 -0.96 -10.26 -8.64
C ASP A 75 -1.36 -9.87 -10.07
N ILE A 76 -1.41 -10.88 -10.95
CA ILE A 76 -1.77 -10.69 -12.36
C ILE A 76 -3.22 -10.18 -12.53
N SER A 77 -4.10 -10.39 -11.53
CA SER A 77 -5.50 -9.97 -11.61
C SER A 77 -5.65 -8.45 -11.70
N ILE A 78 -4.68 -7.69 -11.16
CA ILE A 78 -4.71 -6.23 -11.22
C ILE A 78 -4.30 -5.64 -12.58
N LYS A 79 -3.82 -6.44 -13.54
CA LYS A 79 -3.55 -5.94 -14.91
C LYS A 79 -4.78 -5.31 -15.57
N ASN A 80 -5.97 -5.76 -15.19
CA ASN A 80 -7.22 -5.19 -15.70
C ASN A 80 -7.48 -3.76 -15.19
N LEU A 81 -6.76 -3.30 -14.16
CA LEU A 81 -6.87 -1.92 -13.65
C LEU A 81 -6.33 -0.89 -14.67
N SER A 82 -5.46 -1.29 -15.59
CA SER A 82 -4.96 -0.41 -16.68
C SER A 82 -6.08 0.10 -17.59
N ASN A 83 -7.26 -0.52 -17.58
CA ASN A 83 -8.40 -0.13 -18.40
C ASN A 83 -9.27 0.99 -17.78
N ILE A 84 -8.98 1.41 -16.51
CA ILE A 84 -9.93 2.26 -15.78
C ILE A 84 -9.73 3.75 -16.01
N ASP A 85 -8.55 4.24 -16.32
CA ASP A 85 -8.32 5.68 -16.58
C ASP A 85 -6.85 6.10 -16.66
N THR A 86 -5.89 5.20 -16.53
CA THR A 86 -4.49 5.57 -16.52
C THR A 86 -3.72 4.73 -17.51
N CYS A 87 -2.91 5.40 -18.34
CA CYS A 87 -1.92 4.74 -19.18
C CYS A 87 -0.82 4.09 -18.34
N CYS A 88 -1.15 3.35 -17.26
CA CYS A 88 -0.13 2.73 -16.41
C CYS A 88 0.42 1.45 -17.05
N CYS A 89 1.74 1.28 -16.95
CA CYS A 89 2.44 0.07 -17.34
C CYS A 89 2.54 -0.89 -16.14
N ILE A 90 1.73 -1.94 -16.13
CA ILE A 90 1.74 -2.95 -15.06
C ILE A 90 2.62 -4.13 -15.47
N SER A 91 3.64 -4.41 -14.68
CA SER A 91 4.59 -5.51 -14.87
C SER A 91 4.52 -6.52 -13.73
N THR A 92 4.70 -7.80 -14.04
CA THR A 92 4.92 -8.86 -13.05
C THR A 92 6.39 -9.28 -12.93
N SER A 93 7.27 -8.63 -13.68
CA SER A 93 8.70 -8.89 -13.67
C SER A 93 9.48 -7.61 -13.32
N ARG A 94 10.63 -7.78 -12.67
CA ARG A 94 11.56 -6.70 -12.29
C ARG A 94 12.40 -6.30 -13.52
N ASN A 95 11.74 -5.74 -14.53
CA ASN A 95 12.36 -5.35 -15.80
C ASN A 95 12.84 -3.90 -15.85
N ARG A 96 12.83 -3.22 -14.72
CA ARG A 96 13.25 -1.82 -14.54
C ARG A 96 14.03 -1.66 -13.25
N ASP A 97 14.83 -0.61 -13.17
CA ASP A 97 15.59 -0.27 -11.97
C ASP A 97 14.68 0.23 -10.84
N THR A 98 13.64 1.01 -11.18
CA THR A 98 12.67 1.52 -10.21
C THR A 98 11.25 1.52 -10.72
N PHE A 99 10.29 1.55 -9.78
CA PHE A 99 8.85 1.61 -10.02
C PHE A 99 8.21 2.72 -9.18
N ASP A 100 7.15 3.34 -9.69
CA ASP A 100 6.37 4.36 -8.97
C ASP A 100 5.52 3.72 -7.86
N LEU A 101 5.02 2.51 -8.14
CA LEU A 101 4.24 1.74 -7.19
C LEU A 101 4.63 0.26 -7.29
N ILE A 102 4.81 -0.38 -6.13
CA ILE A 102 4.94 -1.83 -6.03
C ILE A 102 3.76 -2.34 -5.20
N PHE A 103 2.96 -3.24 -5.77
CA PHE A 103 1.83 -3.87 -5.10
C PHE A 103 2.10 -5.36 -4.88
N VAL A 104 2.11 -5.78 -3.62
CA VAL A 104 2.38 -7.16 -3.21
C VAL A 104 1.12 -7.74 -2.55
N ASN A 105 0.52 -8.73 -3.20
CA ASN A 105 -0.67 -9.44 -2.70
C ASN A 105 -0.36 -10.88 -2.27
N HIS A 106 0.40 -11.62 -3.06
CA HIS A 106 0.74 -13.03 -2.81
C HIS A 106 2.25 -13.25 -2.99
N PRO A 107 3.10 -12.74 -2.07
CA PRO A 107 4.53 -12.90 -2.22
C PRO A 107 4.89 -14.40 -2.28
N PRO A 108 5.78 -14.81 -3.20
CA PRO A 108 6.28 -16.18 -3.25
C PRO A 108 6.81 -16.65 -1.89
N ALA A 109 6.74 -17.95 -1.64
CA ALA A 109 7.36 -18.54 -0.44
C ALA A 109 8.84 -18.14 -0.38
N ASN A 110 9.32 -17.78 0.80
CA ASN A 110 10.68 -17.28 1.06
C ASN A 110 11.00 -15.89 0.48
N THR A 111 10.01 -15.10 0.07
CA THR A 111 10.22 -13.70 -0.30
C THR A 111 10.55 -12.88 0.95
N ASP A 112 11.64 -12.12 0.89
CA ASP A 112 11.90 -11.03 1.82
C ASP A 112 11.28 -9.74 1.24
N LEU A 113 10.34 -9.13 1.96
CA LEU A 113 9.70 -7.89 1.49
C LEU A 113 10.71 -6.73 1.37
N ARG A 114 11.86 -6.80 2.05
CA ARG A 114 12.94 -5.81 1.94
C ARG A 114 13.62 -5.81 0.57
N ASP A 115 13.49 -6.90 -0.21
CA ASP A 115 14.01 -6.99 -1.58
C ASP A 115 13.29 -6.06 -2.57
N TYR A 116 12.14 -5.51 -2.18
CA TYR A 116 11.43 -4.48 -2.96
C TYR A 116 11.96 -3.07 -2.71
N LEU A 117 12.62 -2.80 -1.58
CA LEU A 117 13.08 -1.45 -1.23
C LEU A 117 14.06 -0.85 -2.25
N PRO A 118 15.05 -1.60 -2.80
CA PRO A 118 15.94 -1.07 -3.83
C PRO A 118 15.24 -0.69 -5.15
N LEU A 119 14.02 -1.21 -5.37
CA LEU A 119 13.21 -0.93 -6.57
C LEU A 119 12.33 0.32 -6.42
N LEU A 120 12.37 1.00 -5.28
CA LEU A 120 11.67 2.25 -5.04
C LEU A 120 12.58 3.44 -5.32
N HIS A 121 12.00 4.55 -5.76
CA HIS A 121 12.61 5.87 -5.76
C HIS A 121 11.95 6.75 -4.67
N ASN A 122 12.43 7.96 -4.48
CA ASN A 122 11.99 8.86 -3.39
C ASN A 122 10.48 9.09 -3.31
N ASP A 123 9.79 9.10 -4.45
CA ASP A 123 8.34 9.36 -4.54
C ASP A 123 7.51 8.10 -4.76
N SER A 124 8.13 6.92 -4.64
CA SER A 124 7.45 5.63 -4.78
C SER A 124 6.66 5.24 -3.54
N ILE A 125 5.73 4.31 -3.74
CA ILE A 125 5.01 3.64 -2.67
C ILE A 125 5.08 2.12 -2.83
N LEU A 126 5.39 1.41 -1.74
CA LEU A 126 5.24 -0.04 -1.64
C LEU A 126 3.94 -0.34 -0.86
N VAL A 127 3.05 -1.08 -1.49
CA VAL A 127 1.74 -1.47 -0.94
C VAL A 127 1.75 -2.97 -0.69
N ILE A 128 1.57 -3.38 0.57
CA ILE A 128 1.46 -4.78 0.97
C ILE A 128 0.01 -5.05 1.37
N ASN A 129 -0.62 -6.02 0.70
CA ASN A 129 -2.00 -6.38 1.00
C ASN A 129 -2.09 -7.40 2.15
N ASN A 130 -3.13 -7.27 3.01
CA ASN A 130 -3.41 -8.20 4.11
C ASN A 130 -2.22 -8.40 5.08
N ILE A 131 -1.61 -7.32 5.54
CA ILE A 131 -0.40 -7.34 6.40
C ILE A 131 -0.58 -8.05 7.74
N HIS A 132 -1.81 -8.18 8.25
CA HIS A 132 -2.14 -8.89 9.49
C HIS A 132 -2.46 -10.36 9.29
N GLN A 133 -2.28 -10.93 8.09
CA GLN A 133 -2.32 -12.37 7.91
C GLN A 133 -1.09 -13.02 8.56
N LYS A 134 -1.30 -14.19 9.17
CA LYS A 134 -0.29 -14.91 9.95
C LYS A 134 1.06 -15.08 9.24
N GLU A 135 1.02 -15.33 7.93
CA GLU A 135 2.20 -15.53 7.09
C GLU A 135 2.90 -14.24 6.72
N LYS A 136 2.16 -13.11 6.67
CA LYS A 136 2.68 -11.80 6.24
C LYS A 136 3.08 -10.90 7.39
N GLU A 137 2.46 -11.06 8.55
CA GLU A 137 2.73 -10.19 9.71
C GLU A 137 4.22 -10.17 10.11
N PRO A 138 4.94 -11.31 10.22
CA PRO A 138 6.37 -11.29 10.50
C PRO A 138 7.19 -10.56 9.42
N LEU A 139 6.84 -10.74 8.13
CA LEU A 139 7.51 -10.08 7.01
C LEU A 139 7.26 -8.57 7.04
N TRP A 140 6.04 -8.15 7.37
CA TRP A 140 5.69 -6.74 7.57
C TRP A 140 6.50 -6.10 8.69
N GLN A 141 6.62 -6.77 9.85
CA GLN A 141 7.40 -6.26 10.97
C GLN A 141 8.88 -6.11 10.63
N GLN A 142 9.46 -7.08 9.90
CA GLN A 142 10.83 -6.99 9.41
C GLN A 142 11.02 -5.84 8.42
N LEU A 143 10.06 -5.64 7.51
CA LEU A 143 10.10 -4.57 6.51
C LEU A 143 10.09 -3.19 7.17
N ILE A 144 9.16 -2.93 8.09
CA ILE A 144 9.05 -1.61 8.74
C ILE A 144 10.20 -1.32 9.72
N ALA A 145 10.89 -2.36 10.18
CA ALA A 145 12.10 -2.20 11.00
C ALA A 145 13.33 -1.79 10.19
N ASP A 146 13.35 -2.03 8.86
CA ASP A 146 14.48 -1.70 7.98
C ASP A 146 14.79 -0.20 8.02
N GLU A 147 16.09 0.16 8.11
CA GLU A 147 16.54 1.56 8.22
C GLU A 147 16.20 2.41 6.99
N ARG A 148 16.08 1.80 5.82
CA ARG A 148 15.69 2.48 4.57
C ARG A 148 14.24 2.94 4.58
N VAL A 149 13.38 2.35 5.40
CA VAL A 149 11.98 2.74 5.55
C VAL A 149 11.91 3.99 6.41
N THR A 150 11.45 5.08 5.83
CA THR A 150 11.32 6.38 6.51
C THR A 150 9.90 6.65 6.99
N ALA A 151 8.87 6.15 6.29
CA ALA A 151 7.51 6.20 6.80
C ALA A 151 6.76 4.92 6.46
N TYR A 152 5.87 4.49 7.37
CA TYR A 152 4.92 3.42 7.08
C TYR A 152 3.54 3.75 7.64
N ILE A 153 2.51 3.22 6.98
CA ILE A 153 1.12 3.40 7.39
C ILE A 153 0.43 2.05 7.33
N ASP A 154 -0.15 1.66 8.46
CA ASP A 154 -0.99 0.48 8.61
C ASP A 154 -2.46 0.91 8.61
N VAL A 155 -3.26 0.43 7.64
CA VAL A 155 -4.72 0.63 7.59
C VAL A 155 -5.47 -0.69 7.80
N TYR A 156 -4.85 -1.65 8.46
CA TYR A 156 -5.28 -3.01 8.72
C TYR A 156 -5.32 -3.92 7.47
N VAL A 157 -6.11 -3.54 6.46
CA VAL A 157 -6.27 -4.33 5.22
C VAL A 157 -5.08 -4.21 4.27
N GLN A 158 -4.31 -3.13 4.39
CA GLN A 158 -3.09 -2.85 3.63
C GLN A 158 -2.06 -2.13 4.49
N GLY A 159 -0.79 -2.33 4.17
CA GLY A 159 0.33 -1.54 4.69
C GLY A 159 1.00 -0.76 3.57
N TYR A 160 1.42 0.46 3.86
CA TYR A 160 2.09 1.37 2.93
C TYR A 160 3.47 1.71 3.47
N VAL A 161 4.49 1.64 2.60
CA VAL A 161 5.88 1.92 2.97
C VAL A 161 6.49 2.93 2.01
N PHE A 162 7.29 3.84 2.57
CA PHE A 162 7.97 4.92 1.88
C PHE A 162 9.44 4.98 2.28
N ILE A 163 10.30 5.40 1.33
CA ILE A 163 11.76 5.60 1.53
C ILE A 163 12.16 7.06 1.28
N ARG A 164 11.27 8.02 1.59
CA ARG A 164 11.46 9.44 1.31
C ARG A 164 12.58 10.04 2.14
N LYS A 165 13.53 10.69 1.49
CA LYS A 165 14.69 11.34 2.14
C LYS A 165 14.30 12.51 3.04
N GLU A 166 13.18 13.19 2.71
CA GLU A 166 12.67 14.35 3.44
C GLU A 166 11.85 13.95 4.67
N GLN A 167 11.65 12.63 4.88
CA GLN A 167 10.83 12.09 5.95
C GLN A 167 11.69 11.43 7.02
N GLY A 168 11.49 11.80 8.30
CA GLY A 168 12.03 11.03 9.42
C GLY A 168 11.35 9.68 9.55
N LYS A 169 11.97 8.73 10.29
CA LYS A 169 11.38 7.40 10.51
C LYS A 169 10.15 7.49 11.42
N GLU A 170 8.96 7.31 10.84
CA GLU A 170 7.69 7.41 11.55
C GLU A 170 6.72 6.31 11.10
N GLY A 171 5.89 5.83 12.04
CA GLY A 171 4.87 4.82 11.79
C GLY A 171 3.49 5.28 12.23
N PHE A 172 2.49 5.01 11.39
CA PHE A 172 1.12 5.43 11.62
C PHE A 172 0.15 4.26 11.48
N TYR A 173 -0.82 4.19 12.37
CA TYR A 173 -1.95 3.26 12.33
C TYR A 173 -3.21 4.09 12.06
N ILE A 174 -3.81 3.96 10.87
CA ILE A 174 -4.89 4.85 10.41
C ILE A 174 -6.18 4.06 10.20
N ARG A 175 -7.24 4.47 10.89
CA ARG A 175 -8.60 3.94 10.65
C ARG A 175 -9.19 4.55 9.40
N LEU A 176 -9.76 3.70 8.54
CA LEU A 176 -10.49 4.08 7.34
C LEU A 176 -11.99 4.18 7.59
#